data_bb363fbcc966864fa20278a922a79b0b
#
_entry.id   bb363fbcc966864fa20278a922a79b0b
#
_cell.length_a   1.000
_cell.length_b   1.000
_cell.length_c   1.000
_cell.angle_alpha   90.00
_cell.angle_beta   90.00
_cell.angle_gamma   90.00
#
_symmetry.space_group_name_H-M   'P 1'
#
loop_
_entity.id
_entity.type
_entity.pdbx_description
1 polymer ?
#
loop_
_entity_poly.entity_id
_entity_poly.type
_entity_poly.pdbx_seq_one_letter_code
_entity_poly.pdbx_strand_id
1 'polypeptide(L)'
;MAFEPAQHSFITLEGVDGAGKSTQARLLARALDLAGYQVVTLREPGGTAISEKIRALLLDPANTAMGDTCELLLYEAARAQLVHEVIAPALAAGKVVLCDRFYDSTTCYQAFADGLDRQMVRDANSLAVAGTHPTLTLVYHITPEQAALRMADRGAADRMEAKGIAFQERVYQGFCAIAAEEPARVKLIDATAPIEDVFAQTVEQVRAYGLDIPQDAVVAALAQEAE
;
A
#
# COMPACT_ATOMS: atom_id res chain seq x y z
N MET A 1 -22.86 19.69 10.26
CA MET A 1 -21.46 20.06 10.47
C MET A 1 -20.78 19.84 9.14
N ALA A 2 -20.28 20.89 8.48
CA ALA A 2 -19.46 20.74 7.30
C ALA A 2 -18.15 20.06 7.74
N PHE A 3 -17.86 18.89 7.18
CA PHE A 3 -16.56 18.26 7.33
C PHE A 3 -15.54 19.18 6.64
N GLU A 4 -14.64 19.79 7.40
CA GLU A 4 -13.46 20.39 6.78
C GLU A 4 -12.68 19.23 6.16
N PRO A 5 -12.29 19.29 4.86
CA PRO A 5 -11.48 18.26 4.26
C PRO A 5 -10.22 18.11 5.09
N ALA A 6 -9.91 16.88 5.48
CA ALA A 6 -8.76 16.57 6.31
C ALA A 6 -7.51 17.23 5.70
N GLN A 7 -6.86 18.10 6.46
CA GLN A 7 -5.71 18.90 6.00
C GLN A 7 -4.52 18.05 5.50
N HIS A 8 -4.57 16.72 5.67
CA HIS A 8 -3.51 15.79 5.25
C HIS A 8 -4.14 14.46 4.86
N SER A 9 -4.40 14.23 3.58
CA SER A 9 -4.94 12.95 3.08
C SER A 9 -3.81 12.04 2.61
N PHE A 10 -3.39 11.13 3.48
CA PHE A 10 -2.43 10.09 3.16
C PHE A 10 -3.13 8.72 3.18
N ILE A 11 -3.31 8.12 2.00
CA ILE A 11 -4.00 6.85 1.80
C ILE A 11 -2.99 5.80 1.33
N THR A 12 -2.96 4.65 1.98
CA THR A 12 -2.13 3.51 1.57
C THR A 12 -3.00 2.37 1.06
N LEU A 13 -2.48 1.65 0.07
CA LEU A 13 -3.11 0.49 -0.54
C LEU A 13 -2.25 -0.74 -0.19
N GLU A 14 -2.82 -1.68 0.51
CA GLU A 14 -2.12 -2.81 1.10
C GLU A 14 -2.74 -4.15 0.69
N GLY A 15 -2.06 -5.24 0.96
CA GLY A 15 -2.50 -6.62 0.66
C GLY A 15 -1.39 -7.45 0.02
N VAL A 16 -1.63 -8.74 -0.16
CA VAL A 16 -0.68 -9.67 -0.80
C VAL A 16 -0.39 -9.32 -2.26
N ASP A 17 0.66 -9.88 -2.83
CA ASP A 17 0.94 -9.71 -4.25
C ASP A 17 -0.16 -10.36 -5.09
N GLY A 18 -0.54 -9.74 -6.21
CA GLY A 18 -1.70 -10.18 -7.01
C GLY A 18 -3.07 -9.70 -6.52
N ALA A 19 -3.16 -8.98 -5.40
CA ALA A 19 -4.43 -8.46 -4.88
C ALA A 19 -5.08 -7.33 -5.72
N GLY A 20 -4.39 -6.80 -6.73
CA GLY A 20 -4.93 -5.76 -7.61
C GLY A 20 -4.68 -4.31 -7.13
N LYS A 21 -3.85 -4.11 -6.11
CA LYS A 21 -3.52 -2.79 -5.53
C LYS A 21 -3.16 -1.74 -6.57
N SER A 22 -2.24 -2.04 -7.47
CA SER A 22 -1.73 -1.06 -8.45
C SER A 22 -2.80 -0.62 -9.45
N THR A 23 -3.73 -1.51 -9.84
CA THR A 23 -4.90 -1.17 -10.66
C THR A 23 -5.83 -0.23 -9.90
N GLN A 24 -6.15 -0.56 -8.67
CA GLN A 24 -7.01 0.28 -7.82
C GLN A 24 -6.37 1.62 -7.48
N ALA A 25 -5.04 1.67 -7.30
CA ALA A 25 -4.30 2.92 -7.10
C ALA A 25 -4.42 3.86 -8.32
N ARG A 26 -4.30 3.32 -9.55
CA ARG A 26 -4.46 4.12 -10.79
C ARG A 26 -5.89 4.63 -10.93
N LEU A 27 -6.89 3.78 -10.72
CA LEU A 27 -8.29 4.16 -10.79
C LEU A 27 -8.63 5.24 -9.76
N LEU A 28 -8.18 5.07 -8.51
CA LEU A 28 -8.42 6.02 -7.44
C LEU A 28 -7.71 7.36 -7.70
N ALA A 29 -6.44 7.32 -8.11
CA ALA A 29 -5.69 8.52 -8.44
C ALA A 29 -6.41 9.34 -9.52
N ARG A 30 -6.88 8.66 -10.57
CA ARG A 30 -7.62 9.30 -11.64
C ARG A 30 -8.95 9.88 -11.21
N ALA A 31 -9.75 9.13 -10.44
CA ALA A 31 -11.03 9.62 -9.94
C ALA A 31 -10.87 10.85 -9.04
N LEU A 32 -9.83 10.88 -8.21
CA LEU A 32 -9.48 12.03 -7.38
C LEU A 32 -9.02 13.23 -8.21
N ASP A 33 -8.20 13.01 -9.26
CA ASP A 33 -7.76 14.07 -10.16
C ASP A 33 -8.95 14.68 -10.92
N LEU A 34 -9.86 13.85 -11.43
CA LEU A 34 -11.12 14.28 -12.06
C LEU A 34 -12.05 15.01 -11.08
N ALA A 35 -11.98 14.69 -9.79
CA ALA A 35 -12.69 15.40 -8.73
C ALA A 35 -11.99 16.71 -8.31
N GLY A 36 -10.85 17.06 -8.93
CA GLY A 36 -10.13 18.32 -8.71
C GLY A 36 -9.07 18.29 -7.60
N TYR A 37 -8.74 17.12 -7.05
CA TYR A 37 -7.64 16.98 -6.08
C TYR A 37 -6.28 16.95 -6.77
N GLN A 38 -5.26 17.52 -6.12
CA GLN A 38 -3.87 17.30 -6.53
C GLN A 38 -3.36 16.01 -5.91
N VAL A 39 -3.10 14.99 -6.73
CA VAL A 39 -2.73 13.65 -6.28
C VAL A 39 -1.24 13.37 -6.52
N VAL A 40 -0.57 12.78 -5.53
CA VAL A 40 0.77 12.23 -5.67
C VAL A 40 0.67 10.71 -5.47
N THR A 41 1.01 9.96 -6.53
CA THR A 41 0.96 8.49 -6.51
C THR A 41 2.36 7.93 -6.35
N LEU A 42 2.54 7.05 -5.38
CA LEU A 42 3.81 6.47 -4.98
C LEU A 42 3.69 4.95 -4.80
N ARG A 43 4.83 4.28 -4.73
CA ARG A 43 4.92 2.87 -4.31
C ARG A 43 6.14 2.61 -3.44
N GLU A 44 6.05 1.67 -2.54
CA GLU A 44 7.19 1.19 -1.76
C GLU A 44 7.54 -0.29 -2.05
N PRO A 45 8.80 -0.66 -1.87
CA PRO A 45 9.96 0.23 -1.74
C PRO A 45 10.25 0.95 -3.06
N GLY A 46 10.72 2.22 -2.99
CA GLY A 46 11.05 3.00 -4.18
C GLY A 46 10.53 4.44 -4.13
N GLY A 47 10.35 5.06 -5.30
CA GLY A 47 9.76 6.38 -5.44
C GLY A 47 10.74 7.55 -5.37
N THR A 48 12.00 7.34 -4.97
CA THR A 48 13.10 8.32 -5.04
C THR A 48 14.35 7.67 -5.62
N ALA A 49 15.30 8.47 -6.08
CA ALA A 49 16.55 7.94 -6.66
C ALA A 49 17.33 7.04 -5.69
N ILE A 50 17.32 7.35 -4.40
CA ILE A 50 17.96 6.54 -3.36
C ILE A 50 17.11 5.29 -3.08
N SER A 51 15.81 5.46 -2.87
CA SER A 51 14.91 4.34 -2.56
C SER A 51 14.84 3.31 -3.70
N GLU A 52 14.96 3.72 -4.97
CA GLU A 52 15.04 2.78 -6.11
C GLU A 52 16.33 1.93 -6.08
N LYS A 53 17.45 2.48 -5.64
CA LYS A 53 18.68 1.69 -5.46
C LYS A 53 18.53 0.66 -4.34
N ILE A 54 17.86 1.05 -3.25
CA ILE A 54 17.56 0.13 -2.15
C ILE A 54 16.58 -0.94 -2.61
N ARG A 55 15.55 -0.57 -3.39
CA ARG A 55 14.61 -1.53 -4.00
C ARG A 55 15.34 -2.58 -4.83
N ALA A 56 16.32 -2.17 -5.64
CA ALA A 56 17.10 -3.10 -6.44
C ALA A 56 17.83 -4.15 -5.57
N LEU A 57 18.36 -3.74 -4.40
CA LEU A 57 18.96 -4.68 -3.44
C LEU A 57 17.91 -5.62 -2.81
N LEU A 58 16.77 -5.08 -2.40
CA LEU A 58 15.71 -5.82 -1.71
C LEU A 58 15.07 -6.91 -2.58
N LEU A 59 14.86 -6.63 -3.87
CA LEU A 59 14.12 -7.50 -4.78
C LEU A 59 15.01 -8.43 -5.61
N ASP A 60 16.33 -8.22 -5.62
CA ASP A 60 17.27 -9.06 -6.38
C ASP A 60 17.27 -10.50 -5.85
N PRO A 61 16.85 -11.50 -6.67
CA PRO A 61 16.85 -12.91 -6.27
C PRO A 61 18.23 -13.45 -5.91
N ALA A 62 19.32 -12.81 -6.35
CA ALA A 62 20.69 -13.22 -6.03
C ALA A 62 21.05 -12.94 -4.56
N ASN A 63 20.34 -12.03 -3.87
CA ASN A 63 20.62 -11.64 -2.48
C ASN A 63 20.02 -12.62 -1.46
N THR A 64 20.27 -13.91 -1.63
CA THR A 64 19.76 -14.98 -0.76
C THR A 64 20.34 -14.98 0.65
N ALA A 65 21.52 -14.37 0.85
CA ALA A 65 22.18 -14.27 2.15
C ALA A 65 21.70 -13.06 2.99
N MET A 66 20.72 -12.28 2.51
CA MET A 66 20.18 -11.14 3.26
C MET A 66 19.46 -11.62 4.51
N GLY A 67 19.95 -11.22 5.69
CA GLY A 67 19.30 -11.54 6.96
C GLY A 67 18.09 -10.63 7.22
N ASP A 68 17.11 -11.12 7.98
CA ASP A 68 15.81 -10.47 8.21
C ASP A 68 15.94 -9.05 8.79
N THR A 69 16.87 -8.83 9.72
CA THR A 69 17.13 -7.48 10.27
C THR A 69 17.69 -6.53 9.20
N CYS A 70 18.57 -7.01 8.31
CA CYS A 70 19.08 -6.22 7.21
C CYS A 70 17.95 -5.86 6.23
N GLU A 71 17.10 -6.81 5.90
CA GLU A 71 15.90 -6.60 5.08
C GLU A 71 15.01 -5.51 5.68
N LEU A 72 14.66 -5.62 6.97
CA LEU A 72 13.88 -4.61 7.69
C LEU A 72 14.51 -3.23 7.58
N LEU A 73 15.79 -3.09 7.90
CA LEU A 73 16.50 -1.81 7.89
C LEU A 73 16.57 -1.20 6.48
N LEU A 74 16.67 -2.00 5.43
CA LEU A 74 16.64 -1.52 4.06
C LEU A 74 15.24 -1.02 3.67
N TYR A 75 14.16 -1.71 4.04
CA TYR A 75 12.80 -1.21 3.84
C TYR A 75 12.61 0.14 4.54
N GLU A 76 13.05 0.25 5.80
CA GLU A 76 12.90 1.48 6.58
C GLU A 76 13.78 2.62 6.03
N ALA A 77 14.99 2.33 5.55
CA ALA A 77 15.83 3.34 4.90
C ALA A 77 15.20 3.89 3.61
N ALA A 78 14.60 3.01 2.79
CA ALA A 78 13.89 3.43 1.58
C ALA A 78 12.67 4.30 1.93
N ARG A 79 11.91 3.91 2.94
CA ARG A 79 10.74 4.65 3.47
C ARG A 79 11.12 6.00 4.02
N ALA A 80 12.13 6.06 4.90
CA ALA A 80 12.59 7.31 5.48
C ALA A 80 12.97 8.33 4.40
N GLN A 81 13.64 7.89 3.34
CA GLN A 81 13.98 8.75 2.20
C GLN A 81 12.74 9.22 1.46
N LEU A 82 11.78 8.32 1.19
CA LEU A 82 10.54 8.64 0.48
C LEU A 82 9.67 9.63 1.29
N VAL A 83 9.56 9.41 2.60
CA VAL A 83 8.83 10.33 3.51
C VAL A 83 9.46 11.71 3.47
N HIS A 84 10.78 11.80 3.64
CA HIS A 84 11.50 13.07 3.67
C HIS A 84 11.40 13.84 2.35
N GLU A 85 11.62 13.15 1.23
CA GLU A 85 11.77 13.79 -0.08
C GLU A 85 10.44 14.09 -0.76
N VAL A 86 9.41 13.26 -0.54
CA VAL A 86 8.17 13.33 -1.32
C VAL A 86 6.92 13.40 -0.45
N ILE A 87 6.70 12.47 0.51
CA ILE A 87 5.41 12.35 1.19
C ILE A 87 5.16 13.56 2.07
N ALA A 88 6.07 13.87 2.99
CA ALA A 88 5.89 14.99 3.91
C ALA A 88 5.76 16.35 3.20
N PRO A 89 6.57 16.69 2.18
CA PRO A 89 6.38 17.90 1.38
C PRO A 89 5.04 17.94 0.62
N ALA A 90 4.58 16.80 0.07
CA ALA A 90 3.30 16.75 -0.65
C ALA A 90 2.12 16.99 0.29
N LEU A 91 2.12 16.36 1.47
CA LEU A 91 1.11 16.58 2.50
C LEU A 91 1.11 18.03 3.01
N ALA A 92 2.29 18.61 3.25
CA ALA A 92 2.44 20.00 3.66
C ALA A 92 1.90 20.98 2.58
N ALA A 93 1.93 20.58 1.31
CA ALA A 93 1.34 21.32 0.19
C ALA A 93 -0.17 21.08 0.01
N GLY A 94 -0.82 20.34 0.91
CA GLY A 94 -2.25 20.02 0.86
C GLY A 94 -2.65 19.02 -0.23
N LYS A 95 -1.69 18.24 -0.75
CA LYS A 95 -1.96 17.22 -1.77
C LYS A 95 -2.48 15.93 -1.14
N VAL A 96 -3.24 15.16 -1.90
CA VAL A 96 -3.59 13.77 -1.56
C VAL A 96 -2.42 12.88 -1.94
N VAL A 97 -1.92 12.08 -1.00
CA VAL A 97 -0.88 11.09 -1.27
C VAL A 97 -1.50 9.70 -1.29
N LEU A 98 -1.30 8.98 -2.39
CA LEU A 98 -1.63 7.55 -2.54
C LEU A 98 -0.34 6.76 -2.61
N CYS A 99 -0.18 5.75 -1.75
CA CYS A 99 1.01 4.90 -1.75
C CYS A 99 0.64 3.42 -1.83
N ASP A 100 1.10 2.74 -2.89
CA ASP A 100 1.02 1.28 -3.02
C ASP A 100 2.08 0.67 -2.10
N ARG A 101 1.66 0.15 -0.95
CA ARG A 101 2.40 -0.29 0.23
C ARG A 101 2.99 0.84 1.07
N PHE A 102 3.05 0.61 2.38
CA PHE A 102 3.72 1.43 3.37
C PHE A 102 4.10 0.55 4.58
N TYR A 103 4.21 1.10 5.80
CA TYR A 103 4.69 0.37 6.98
C TYR A 103 3.78 -0.79 7.43
N ASP A 104 2.50 -0.83 7.04
CA ASP A 104 1.63 -1.97 7.31
C ASP A 104 2.13 -3.22 6.58
N SER A 105 2.66 -3.07 5.34
CA SER A 105 3.41 -4.14 4.66
C SER A 105 4.59 -4.62 5.49
N THR A 106 5.44 -3.74 6.01
CA THR A 106 6.60 -4.13 6.84
C THR A 106 6.15 -4.89 8.08
N THR A 107 5.08 -4.43 8.73
CA THR A 107 4.52 -5.15 9.89
C THR A 107 4.07 -6.56 9.50
N CYS A 108 3.37 -6.73 8.35
CA CYS A 108 2.89 -8.04 7.90
C CYS A 108 4.02 -8.96 7.43
N TYR A 109 4.97 -8.43 6.66
CA TYR A 109 6.03 -9.23 6.06
C TYR A 109 7.12 -9.56 7.08
N GLN A 110 7.69 -8.57 7.76
CA GLN A 110 8.84 -8.79 8.65
C GLN A 110 8.44 -9.25 10.05
N ALA A 111 7.33 -8.75 10.64
CA ALA A 111 6.93 -9.22 11.96
C ALA A 111 6.07 -10.49 11.89
N PHE A 112 4.97 -10.51 11.12
CA PHE A 112 4.07 -11.67 11.09
C PHE A 112 4.65 -12.84 10.30
N ALA A 113 5.26 -12.59 9.13
CA ALA A 113 5.67 -13.67 8.23
C ALA A 113 7.12 -14.12 8.45
N ASP A 114 8.09 -13.22 8.64
CA ASP A 114 9.48 -13.57 8.97
C ASP A 114 9.68 -13.86 10.48
N GLY A 115 8.77 -13.37 11.34
CA GLY A 115 8.80 -13.64 12.77
C GLY A 115 9.71 -12.73 13.59
N LEU A 116 10.05 -11.55 13.07
CA LEU A 116 10.74 -10.53 13.86
C LEU A 116 9.86 -10.02 15.01
N ASP A 117 10.47 -9.56 16.08
CA ASP A 117 9.75 -8.99 17.21
C ASP A 117 8.88 -7.80 16.79
N ARG A 118 7.59 -7.86 17.11
CA ARG A 118 6.61 -6.83 16.71
C ARG A 118 6.93 -5.44 17.25
N GLN A 119 7.55 -5.36 18.46
CA GLN A 119 7.93 -4.08 19.02
C GLN A 119 9.13 -3.49 18.28
N MET A 120 10.13 -4.32 17.96
CA MET A 120 11.27 -3.90 17.16
C MET A 120 10.85 -3.36 15.79
N VAL A 121 9.92 -4.05 15.11
CA VAL A 121 9.38 -3.58 13.80
C VAL A 121 8.60 -2.28 13.96
N ARG A 122 7.79 -2.13 15.00
CA ARG A 122 7.08 -0.87 15.28
C ARG A 122 8.03 0.29 15.53
N ASP A 123 9.10 0.07 16.30
CA ASP A 123 10.09 1.11 16.60
C ASP A 123 10.84 1.54 15.34
N ALA A 124 11.20 0.59 14.47
CA ALA A 124 11.82 0.85 13.18
C ALA A 124 10.87 1.63 12.24
N ASN A 125 9.61 1.20 12.11
CA ASN A 125 8.58 1.94 11.37
C ASN A 125 8.43 3.37 11.90
N SER A 126 8.31 3.55 13.22
CA SER A 126 8.14 4.87 13.86
C SER A 126 9.30 5.80 13.56
N LEU A 127 10.54 5.27 13.60
CA LEU A 127 11.73 6.03 13.24
C LEU A 127 11.70 6.49 11.78
N ALA A 128 11.36 5.59 10.86
CA ALA A 128 11.38 5.87 9.42
C ALA A 128 10.29 6.85 8.98
N VAL A 129 9.09 6.76 9.55
CA VAL A 129 7.98 7.63 9.16
C VAL A 129 8.04 9.02 9.77
N ALA A 130 8.82 9.23 10.85
CA ALA A 130 9.02 10.52 11.50
C ALA A 130 7.71 11.29 11.77
N GLY A 131 6.67 10.58 12.25
CA GLY A 131 5.35 11.15 12.54
C GLY A 131 4.41 11.23 11.32
N THR A 132 4.83 10.82 10.14
CA THR A 132 4.00 10.80 8.92
C THR A 132 3.25 9.47 8.83
N HIS A 133 2.01 9.43 9.29
CA HIS A 133 1.18 8.22 9.31
C HIS A 133 0.08 8.28 8.26
N PRO A 134 -0.28 7.13 7.63
CA PRO A 134 -1.49 7.05 6.81
C PRO A 134 -2.72 7.37 7.63
N THR A 135 -3.62 8.11 7.03
CA THR A 135 -4.91 8.45 7.62
C THR A 135 -5.99 7.44 7.26
N LEU A 136 -5.79 6.73 6.15
CA LEU A 136 -6.62 5.62 5.69
C LEU A 136 -5.72 4.55 5.04
N THR A 137 -5.90 3.29 5.42
CA THR A 137 -5.28 2.13 4.77
C THR A 137 -6.36 1.23 4.20
N LEU A 138 -6.26 0.95 2.90
CA LEU A 138 -7.15 0.06 2.16
C LEU A 138 -6.44 -1.28 1.93
N VAL A 139 -6.86 -2.32 2.64
CA VAL A 139 -6.31 -3.67 2.49
C VAL A 139 -7.16 -4.44 1.49
N TYR A 140 -6.60 -4.74 0.33
CA TYR A 140 -7.24 -5.55 -0.71
C TYR A 140 -7.17 -7.02 -0.31
N HIS A 141 -8.28 -7.48 0.25
CA HIS A 141 -8.40 -8.77 0.90
C HIS A 141 -8.73 -9.86 -0.11
N ILE A 142 -7.78 -10.76 -0.35
CA ILE A 142 -7.89 -11.93 -1.21
C ILE A 142 -6.94 -12.99 -0.67
N THR A 143 -7.32 -14.27 -0.74
CA THR A 143 -6.44 -15.32 -0.24
C THR A 143 -5.18 -15.45 -1.11
N PRO A 144 -4.05 -15.88 -0.53
CA PRO A 144 -2.81 -16.07 -1.29
C PRO A 144 -2.95 -17.02 -2.47
N GLU A 145 -3.78 -18.08 -2.35
CA GLU A 145 -4.04 -19.02 -3.45
C GLU A 145 -4.75 -18.33 -4.63
N GLN A 146 -5.78 -17.53 -4.34
CA GLN A 146 -6.50 -16.78 -5.35
C GLN A 146 -5.61 -15.71 -6.00
N ALA A 147 -4.78 -15.04 -5.21
CA ALA A 147 -3.82 -14.05 -5.68
C ALA A 147 -2.74 -14.68 -6.56
N ALA A 148 -2.23 -15.86 -6.20
CA ALA A 148 -1.26 -16.62 -6.98
C ALA A 148 -1.80 -17.01 -8.37
N LEU A 149 -3.09 -17.36 -8.46
CA LEU A 149 -3.73 -17.64 -9.76
C LEU A 149 -3.73 -16.41 -10.69
N ARG A 150 -3.87 -15.19 -10.15
CA ARG A 150 -3.80 -13.94 -10.92
C ARG A 150 -2.39 -13.60 -11.39
N MET A 151 -1.39 -14.14 -10.72
CA MET A 151 0.02 -13.90 -11.02
C MET A 151 0.66 -14.97 -11.91
N ALA A 152 -0.05 -16.07 -12.22
CA ALA A 152 0.49 -17.22 -12.93
C ALA A 152 1.16 -16.90 -14.27
N ASP A 153 0.69 -15.86 -14.97
CA ASP A 153 1.21 -15.42 -16.27
C ASP A 153 2.29 -14.32 -16.15
N ARG A 154 2.68 -13.92 -14.94
CA ARG A 154 3.77 -12.97 -14.71
C ARG A 154 5.12 -13.67 -14.87
N GLY A 155 6.16 -12.91 -15.21
CA GLY A 155 7.53 -13.41 -15.35
C GLY A 155 8.13 -13.99 -14.07
N ALA A 156 9.46 -14.08 -13.98
CA ALA A 156 10.16 -14.64 -12.84
C ALA A 156 9.79 -13.94 -11.53
N ALA A 157 9.56 -14.73 -10.48
CA ALA A 157 9.28 -14.24 -9.13
C ALA A 157 10.45 -13.44 -8.57
N ASP A 158 10.19 -12.35 -7.88
CA ASP A 158 11.19 -11.65 -7.10
C ASP A 158 11.54 -12.41 -5.80
N ARG A 159 12.49 -11.86 -5.02
CA ARG A 159 12.97 -12.50 -3.78
C ARG A 159 11.85 -12.68 -2.75
N MET A 160 10.88 -11.78 -2.67
CA MET A 160 9.78 -11.86 -1.70
C MET A 160 8.70 -12.84 -2.15
N GLU A 161 8.39 -12.86 -3.45
CA GLU A 161 7.46 -13.82 -4.05
C GLU A 161 8.01 -15.25 -3.95
N ALA A 162 9.33 -15.44 -4.03
CA ALA A 162 10.01 -16.73 -3.89
C ALA A 162 9.91 -17.36 -2.48
N LYS A 163 9.49 -16.62 -1.44
CA LYS A 163 9.28 -17.14 -0.07
C LYS A 163 8.11 -18.15 0.02
N GLY A 164 7.27 -18.23 -0.99
CA GLY A 164 6.25 -19.27 -1.17
C GLY A 164 4.92 -19.03 -0.43
N ILE A 165 3.94 -19.93 -0.68
CA ILE A 165 2.55 -19.75 -0.26
C ILE A 165 2.37 -19.68 1.26
N ALA A 166 3.08 -20.49 2.03
CA ALA A 166 2.98 -20.49 3.49
C ALA A 166 3.48 -19.18 4.12
N PHE A 167 4.41 -18.49 3.46
CA PHE A 167 4.85 -17.16 3.84
C PHE A 167 3.74 -16.13 3.55
N GLN A 168 3.18 -16.17 2.35
CA GLN A 168 2.10 -15.27 1.93
C GLN A 168 0.85 -15.45 2.80
N GLU A 169 0.56 -16.66 3.28
CA GLU A 169 -0.53 -16.90 4.23
C GLU A 169 -0.30 -16.17 5.56
N ARG A 170 0.92 -16.17 6.10
CA ARG A 170 1.23 -15.39 7.32
C ARG A 170 1.13 -13.88 7.07
N VAL A 171 1.53 -13.40 5.89
CA VAL A 171 1.34 -12.00 5.48
C VAL A 171 -0.14 -11.64 5.46
N TYR A 172 -0.96 -12.47 4.83
CA TYR A 172 -2.41 -12.29 4.78
C TYR A 172 -3.05 -12.22 6.17
N GLN A 173 -2.67 -13.15 7.07
CA GLN A 173 -3.11 -13.13 8.46
C GLN A 173 -2.66 -11.87 9.20
N GLY A 174 -1.47 -11.37 8.89
CA GLY A 174 -0.97 -10.10 9.40
C GLY A 174 -1.87 -8.92 9.02
N PHE A 175 -2.29 -8.81 7.77
CA PHE A 175 -3.23 -7.77 7.33
C PHE A 175 -4.60 -7.89 8.00
N CYS A 176 -5.11 -9.11 8.18
CA CYS A 176 -6.36 -9.34 8.91
C CYS A 176 -6.24 -8.88 10.37
N ALA A 177 -5.11 -9.18 11.02
CA ALA A 177 -4.85 -8.79 12.40
C ALA A 177 -4.78 -7.26 12.56
N ILE A 178 -4.04 -6.57 11.69
CA ILE A 178 -3.94 -5.10 11.71
C ILE A 178 -5.31 -4.45 11.49
N ALA A 179 -6.12 -4.97 10.56
CA ALA A 179 -7.46 -4.45 10.31
C ALA A 179 -8.38 -4.60 11.53
N ALA A 180 -8.22 -5.70 12.28
CA ALA A 180 -8.96 -5.91 13.54
C ALA A 180 -8.44 -5.03 14.69
N GLU A 181 -7.13 -4.77 14.75
CA GLU A 181 -6.49 -3.92 15.76
C GLU A 181 -6.79 -2.42 15.53
N GLU A 182 -6.86 -1.96 14.27
CA GLU A 182 -7.04 -0.55 13.90
C GLU A 182 -8.25 -0.31 12.96
N PRO A 183 -9.46 -0.72 13.31
CA PRO A 183 -10.62 -0.68 12.39
C PRO A 183 -11.05 0.74 11.99
N ALA A 184 -10.61 1.76 12.71
CA ALA A 184 -10.86 3.14 12.35
C ALA A 184 -10.05 3.56 11.12
N ARG A 185 -8.77 3.14 11.03
CA ARG A 185 -7.82 3.50 9.98
C ARG A 185 -7.77 2.47 8.85
N VAL A 186 -7.82 1.18 9.16
CA VAL A 186 -7.60 0.08 8.23
C VAL A 186 -8.92 -0.55 7.79
N LYS A 187 -9.18 -0.55 6.48
CA LYS A 187 -10.43 -1.07 5.89
C LYS A 187 -10.13 -2.24 4.96
N LEU A 188 -10.86 -3.34 5.15
CA LEU A 188 -10.79 -4.48 4.24
C LEU A 188 -11.69 -4.22 3.02
N ILE A 189 -11.13 -4.44 1.83
CA ILE A 189 -11.81 -4.36 0.54
C ILE A 189 -11.86 -5.78 -0.02
N ASP A 190 -13.02 -6.31 -0.34
CA ASP A 190 -13.13 -7.61 -0.98
C ASP A 190 -12.57 -7.56 -2.40
N ALA A 191 -11.33 -7.99 -2.55
CA ALA A 191 -10.63 -7.99 -3.82
C ALA A 191 -10.92 -9.24 -4.69
N THR A 192 -11.83 -10.12 -4.28
CA THR A 192 -12.26 -11.28 -5.08
C THR A 192 -13.25 -10.90 -6.19
N ALA A 193 -13.96 -9.80 -6.00
CA ALA A 193 -14.96 -9.27 -6.92
C ALA A 193 -14.36 -8.73 -8.24
N PRO A 194 -15.18 -8.43 -9.26
CA PRO A 194 -14.76 -7.71 -10.46
C PRO A 194 -14.12 -6.34 -10.15
N ILE A 195 -13.26 -5.85 -11.04
CA ILE A 195 -12.48 -4.61 -10.83
C ILE A 195 -13.39 -3.43 -10.48
N GLU A 196 -14.55 -3.32 -11.16
CA GLU A 196 -15.52 -2.23 -10.96
C GLU A 196 -16.14 -2.27 -9.56
N ASP A 197 -16.45 -3.47 -9.05
CA ASP A 197 -17.04 -3.67 -7.73
C ASP A 197 -16.01 -3.42 -6.62
N VAL A 198 -14.76 -3.85 -6.83
CA VAL A 198 -13.63 -3.53 -5.93
C VAL A 198 -13.41 -2.02 -5.90
N PHE A 199 -13.48 -1.36 -7.06
CA PHE A 199 -13.31 0.09 -7.13
C PHE A 199 -14.47 0.84 -6.46
N ALA A 200 -15.71 0.35 -6.59
CA ALA A 200 -16.86 0.92 -5.90
C ALA A 200 -16.68 0.88 -4.37
N GLN A 201 -16.23 -0.25 -3.82
CA GLN A 201 -15.89 -0.38 -2.38
C GLN A 201 -14.76 0.58 -1.99
N THR A 202 -13.71 0.69 -2.81
CA THR A 202 -12.59 1.61 -2.61
C THR A 202 -13.08 3.06 -2.49
N VAL A 203 -13.91 3.50 -3.45
CA VAL A 203 -14.49 4.86 -3.47
C VAL A 203 -15.39 5.10 -2.26
N GLU A 204 -16.18 4.11 -1.86
CA GLU A 204 -17.04 4.20 -0.67
C GLU A 204 -16.22 4.50 0.59
N GLN A 205 -15.12 3.78 0.82
CA GLN A 205 -14.26 4.02 1.98
C GLN A 205 -13.58 5.40 1.92
N VAL A 206 -13.15 5.84 0.74
CA VAL A 206 -12.52 7.14 0.55
C VAL A 206 -13.52 8.28 0.76
N ARG A 207 -14.77 8.12 0.30
CA ARG A 207 -15.86 9.08 0.57
C ARG A 207 -16.21 9.12 2.07
N ALA A 208 -16.28 7.96 2.73
CA ALA A 208 -16.53 7.87 4.16
C ALA A 208 -15.41 8.53 4.99
N TYR A 209 -14.18 8.51 4.47
CA TYR A 209 -13.04 9.21 5.06
C TYR A 209 -13.14 10.74 4.88
N GLY A 210 -13.91 11.25 3.92
CA GLY A 210 -14.17 12.70 3.73
C GLY A 210 -13.63 13.31 2.44
N LEU A 211 -13.11 12.50 1.50
CA LEU A 211 -12.79 12.96 0.15
C LEU A 211 -14.00 12.76 -0.77
N ASP A 212 -14.57 13.83 -1.25
CA ASP A 212 -15.72 13.77 -2.17
C ASP A 212 -15.25 13.40 -3.58
N ILE A 213 -15.73 12.26 -4.10
CA ILE A 213 -15.46 11.80 -5.46
C ILE A 213 -16.81 11.71 -6.17
N PRO A 214 -17.15 12.63 -7.09
CA PRO A 214 -18.41 12.57 -7.84
C PRO A 214 -18.57 11.30 -8.65
N GLN A 215 -19.81 10.85 -8.89
CA GLN A 215 -20.07 9.59 -9.58
C GLN A 215 -19.61 9.60 -11.03
N ASP A 216 -19.69 10.74 -11.71
CA ASP A 216 -19.17 10.91 -13.06
C ASP A 216 -17.64 10.75 -13.15
N ALA A 217 -16.90 11.22 -12.13
CA ALA A 217 -15.47 10.97 -12.02
C ALA A 217 -15.13 9.47 -11.85
N VAL A 218 -15.96 8.75 -11.07
CA VAL A 218 -15.81 7.28 -10.91
C VAL A 218 -16.03 6.56 -12.25
N VAL A 219 -17.12 6.89 -12.95
CA VAL A 219 -17.43 6.28 -14.27
C VAL A 219 -16.35 6.60 -15.29
N ALA A 220 -15.87 7.86 -15.33
CA ALA A 220 -14.82 8.26 -16.26
C ALA A 220 -13.47 7.60 -15.95
N ALA A 221 -13.15 7.35 -14.69
CA ALA A 221 -11.94 6.64 -14.30
C ALA A 221 -11.97 5.17 -14.79
N LEU A 222 -13.10 4.48 -14.64
CA LEU A 222 -13.28 3.10 -15.11
C LEU A 222 -13.24 2.98 -16.64
N ALA A 223 -13.87 3.91 -17.37
CA ALA A 223 -13.94 3.84 -18.83
C ALA A 223 -12.56 3.83 -19.50
N GLN A 224 -11.57 4.46 -18.90
CA GLN A 224 -10.21 4.55 -19.45
C GLN A 224 -9.26 3.43 -19.01
N GLU A 225 -9.65 2.57 -18.07
CA GLU A 225 -8.92 1.34 -17.75
C GLU A 225 -9.22 0.23 -18.77
N ALA A 226 -10.34 0.35 -19.50
CA ALA A 226 -10.79 -0.62 -20.50
C ALA A 226 -10.17 -0.38 -21.90
N GLU A 227 -9.50 0.75 -22.13
CA GLU A 227 -8.76 1.09 -23.37
C GLU A 227 -7.29 0.64 -23.29
#